data_da44cd141467ed736d075c1b824a630d
#
_entry.id   da44cd141467ed736d075c1b824a630d
#
_cell.length_a   1.000
_cell.length_b   1.000
_cell.length_c   1.000
_cell.angle_alpha   90.00
_cell.angle_beta   90.00
_cell.angle_gamma   90.00
#
_symmetry.space_group_name_H-M   'P 1'
#
loop_
_entity.id
_entity.type
_entity.pdbx_description
1 polymer ?
#
loop_
_entity_poly.entity_id
_entity_poly.type
_entity_poly.pdbx_seq_one_letter_code
_entity_poly.pdbx_strand_id
1 'polypeptide(L)'
;MKIKNFLIAGSIFLTLGIVLALISISTIGISESKYEKKLIISENTYSTTDITKFNLKVDADSVTFISEDRTDFYIQNKELEDLTYKVEKIDDTLSIIQNRDDVNPFFSLNWAKNKVFTKTPLIIKVPSSLELDYSIQINGGIININQIKGKNIDLDVNAGTISINELSSSKLSLILNAGALELDNIVSSDIDVKVNAGAATLKNVSASTVDIDVSAGACSYEGIIQSRGNFSITAGALAITLTDGRENYTVNGNGSGSSLITTSKSAGSLEITYK
;
A
#
# COMPACT_ATOMS: atom_id res chain seq x y z
N MET A 1 28.05 -18.66 5.66
CA MET A 1 27.79 -17.38 6.36
C MET A 1 26.52 -17.58 7.17
N LYS A 2 26.51 -17.38 8.48
CA LYS A 2 25.37 -17.80 9.33
C LYS A 2 24.15 -16.95 9.04
N ILE A 3 22.99 -17.57 8.84
CA ILE A 3 21.67 -16.97 8.58
C ILE A 3 21.40 -15.76 9.50
N LYS A 4 21.86 -15.83 10.75
CA LYS A 4 21.80 -14.75 11.73
C LYS A 4 22.43 -13.42 11.26
N ASN A 5 23.49 -13.46 10.48
CA ASN A 5 24.16 -12.26 9.95
C ASN A 5 23.39 -11.65 8.78
N PHE A 6 22.62 -12.46 8.05
CA PHE A 6 21.80 -12.00 6.93
C PHE A 6 20.49 -11.34 7.43
N LEU A 7 19.88 -11.89 8.47
CA LEU A 7 18.73 -11.29 9.16
C LEU A 7 19.11 -9.94 9.78
N ILE A 8 20.31 -9.86 10.38
CA ILE A 8 20.84 -8.59 10.92
C ILE A 8 21.09 -7.59 9.78
N ALA A 9 21.64 -8.01 8.66
CA ALA A 9 21.85 -7.13 7.51
C ALA A 9 20.51 -6.67 6.90
N GLY A 10 19.52 -7.56 6.72
CA GLY A 10 18.19 -7.23 6.22
C GLY A 10 17.46 -6.26 7.15
N SER A 11 17.52 -6.47 8.47
CA SER A 11 16.93 -5.53 9.44
C SER A 11 17.65 -4.19 9.47
N ILE A 12 18.97 -4.15 9.26
CA ILE A 12 19.74 -2.90 9.15
C ILE A 12 19.34 -2.14 7.88
N PHE A 13 19.16 -2.81 6.74
CA PHE A 13 18.69 -2.18 5.50
C PHE A 13 17.24 -1.68 5.63
N LEU A 14 16.37 -2.43 6.31
CA LEU A 14 14.99 -2.02 6.57
C LEU A 14 14.96 -0.77 7.48
N THR A 15 15.71 -0.79 8.58
CA THR A 15 15.81 0.38 9.48
C THR A 15 16.50 1.56 8.80
N LEU A 16 17.51 1.34 7.97
CA LEU A 16 18.18 2.39 7.21
C LEU A 16 17.21 2.99 6.15
N GLY A 17 16.43 2.17 5.47
CA GLY A 17 15.40 2.62 4.53
C GLY A 17 14.30 3.46 5.21
N ILE A 18 13.81 3.01 6.35
CA ILE A 18 12.83 3.77 7.18
C ILE A 18 13.46 5.06 7.71
N VAL A 19 14.70 5.00 8.22
CA VAL A 19 15.41 6.19 8.72
C VAL A 19 15.71 7.16 7.59
N LEU A 20 16.10 6.70 6.41
CA LEU A 20 16.31 7.57 5.25
C LEU A 20 14.98 8.16 4.75
N ALA A 21 13.89 7.41 4.78
CA ALA A 21 12.56 7.94 4.48
C ALA A 21 12.13 9.00 5.51
N LEU A 22 12.34 8.75 6.80
CA LEU A 22 12.03 9.70 7.88
C LEU A 22 12.96 10.92 7.86
N ILE A 23 14.25 10.76 7.57
CA ILE A 23 15.20 11.86 7.38
C ILE A 23 14.84 12.65 6.13
N SER A 24 14.46 11.99 5.05
CA SER A 24 13.98 12.65 3.84
C SER A 24 12.72 13.49 4.11
N ILE A 25 11.81 12.99 4.95
CA ILE A 25 10.62 13.74 5.40
C ILE A 25 11.00 14.90 6.35
N SER A 26 11.99 14.72 7.22
CA SER A 26 12.39 15.74 8.20
C SER A 26 13.37 16.77 7.65
N THR A 27 14.22 16.43 6.68
CA THR A 27 15.21 17.36 6.07
C THR A 27 14.67 18.11 4.86
N ILE A 28 13.60 17.63 4.22
CA ILE A 28 12.73 18.44 3.36
C ILE A 28 11.92 19.39 4.29
N GLY A 29 12.56 19.86 5.34
CA GLY A 29 12.07 20.84 6.30
C GLY A 29 11.49 22.03 5.56
N ILE A 30 10.22 21.98 5.50
CA ILE A 30 9.31 22.83 4.78
C ILE A 30 9.52 24.25 5.31
N SER A 31 9.88 25.11 4.44
CA SER A 31 9.65 26.53 4.63
C SER A 31 8.14 26.77 4.63
N GLU A 32 7.50 26.46 5.76
CA GLU A 32 6.04 26.41 5.96
C GLU A 32 5.33 27.73 5.63
N SER A 33 6.03 28.87 5.75
CA SER A 33 5.34 30.14 5.83
C SER A 33 4.89 30.75 4.51
N LYS A 34 5.38 30.27 3.36
CA LYS A 34 5.09 30.90 2.07
C LYS A 34 3.97 30.22 1.29
N TYR A 35 3.77 28.93 1.50
CA TYR A 35 2.81 28.11 0.73
C TYR A 35 1.47 27.90 1.43
N GLU A 36 1.44 27.83 2.77
CA GLU A 36 0.17 27.70 3.50
C GLU A 36 -0.79 28.88 3.30
N LYS A 37 -0.27 30.06 2.96
CA LYS A 37 -1.10 31.25 2.68
C LYS A 37 -1.86 31.21 1.35
N LYS A 38 -1.51 30.26 0.47
CA LYS A 38 -2.15 30.11 -0.85
C LYS A 38 -2.99 28.82 -0.97
N LEU A 39 -3.07 28.02 0.09
CA LEU A 39 -3.85 26.79 0.09
C LEU A 39 -5.34 27.13 0.15
N ILE A 40 -6.06 26.72 -0.87
CA ILE A 40 -7.53 26.78 -0.91
C ILE A 40 -8.05 25.40 -0.54
N ILE A 41 -8.93 25.34 0.44
CA ILE A 41 -9.60 24.10 0.84
C ILE A 41 -11.05 24.21 0.42
N SER A 42 -11.53 23.21 -0.31
CA SER A 42 -12.93 23.05 -0.68
C SER A 42 -13.46 21.70 -0.20
N GLU A 43 -14.69 21.68 0.25
CA GLU A 43 -15.37 20.48 0.75
C GLU A 43 -16.54 20.19 -0.17
N ASN A 44 -16.61 18.97 -0.66
CA ASN A 44 -17.65 18.53 -1.57
C ASN A 44 -18.17 17.16 -1.17
N THR A 45 -19.44 16.94 -1.42
CA THR A 45 -20.07 15.63 -1.27
C THR A 45 -20.56 15.12 -2.62
N TYR A 46 -20.48 13.80 -2.80
CA TYR A 46 -20.89 13.13 -4.02
C TYR A 46 -21.85 11.99 -3.68
N SER A 47 -22.92 11.86 -4.45
CA SER A 47 -23.87 10.78 -4.27
C SER A 47 -23.22 9.42 -4.50
N THR A 48 -23.64 8.44 -3.73
CA THR A 48 -23.25 7.03 -3.91
C THR A 48 -24.05 6.32 -5.00
N THR A 49 -25.09 6.95 -5.53
CA THR A 49 -25.97 6.35 -6.53
C THR A 49 -25.18 5.91 -7.76
N ASP A 50 -25.34 4.64 -8.12
CA ASP A 50 -24.70 4.00 -9.27
C ASP A 50 -23.15 3.97 -9.22
N ILE A 51 -22.53 4.26 -8.09
CA ILE A 51 -21.08 4.12 -7.93
C ILE A 51 -20.78 2.69 -7.48
N THR A 52 -20.02 1.98 -8.31
CA THR A 52 -19.47 0.64 -8.01
C THR A 52 -17.95 0.61 -7.99
N LYS A 53 -17.31 1.68 -8.48
CA LYS A 53 -15.85 1.77 -8.59
C LYS A 53 -15.32 3.08 -8.03
N PHE A 54 -14.18 2.99 -7.40
CA PHE A 54 -13.45 4.14 -6.87
C PHE A 54 -12.01 4.13 -7.37
N ASN A 55 -11.61 5.22 -8.01
CA ASN A 55 -10.26 5.38 -8.57
C ASN A 55 -9.54 6.55 -7.89
N LEU A 56 -8.37 6.32 -7.33
CA LEU A 56 -7.50 7.32 -6.74
C LEU A 56 -6.12 7.29 -7.39
N LYS A 57 -5.71 8.40 -7.98
CA LYS A 57 -4.36 8.55 -8.51
C LYS A 57 -3.66 9.75 -7.86
N VAL A 58 -2.55 9.47 -7.19
CA VAL A 58 -1.74 10.46 -6.48
C VAL A 58 -0.31 10.43 -7.01
N ASP A 59 0.17 11.57 -7.48
CA ASP A 59 1.55 11.68 -7.96
C ASP A 59 2.53 11.96 -6.83
N ALA A 60 2.21 12.91 -5.93
CA ALA A 60 3.02 13.17 -4.74
C ALA A 60 2.24 14.01 -3.72
N ASP A 61 1.65 13.36 -2.72
CA ASP A 61 0.93 14.07 -1.66
C ASP A 61 0.68 13.19 -0.43
N SER A 62 0.04 13.80 0.59
CA SER A 62 -0.50 13.10 1.74
C SER A 62 -2.02 12.93 1.57
N VAL A 63 -2.51 11.71 1.74
CA VAL A 63 -3.93 11.38 1.65
C VAL A 63 -4.36 10.64 2.92
N THR A 64 -5.50 11.03 3.46
CA THR A 64 -6.18 10.30 4.52
C THR A 64 -7.52 9.79 3.99
N PHE A 65 -7.66 8.47 3.98
CA PHE A 65 -8.86 7.78 3.56
C PHE A 65 -9.56 7.18 4.78
N ILE A 66 -10.83 7.52 4.97
CA ILE A 66 -11.62 7.13 6.14
C ILE A 66 -12.90 6.45 5.68
N SER A 67 -13.14 5.25 6.16
CA SER A 67 -14.44 4.60 6.04
C SER A 67 -15.26 4.89 7.29
N GLU A 68 -16.45 5.46 7.14
CA GLU A 68 -17.31 5.85 8.26
C GLU A 68 -18.80 5.64 7.93
N ASP A 69 -19.67 5.67 8.93
CA ASP A 69 -21.11 5.54 8.75
C ASP A 69 -21.68 6.83 8.13
N ARG A 70 -21.82 6.82 6.81
CA ARG A 70 -22.34 7.93 5.99
C ARG A 70 -23.05 7.40 4.75
N THR A 71 -23.78 8.27 4.08
CA THR A 71 -24.57 7.93 2.88
C THR A 71 -24.01 8.51 1.58
N ASP A 72 -22.96 9.30 1.66
CA ASP A 72 -22.32 10.02 0.54
C ASP A 72 -20.79 9.89 0.61
N PHE A 73 -20.11 10.22 -0.46
CA PHE A 73 -18.66 10.46 -0.43
C PHE A 73 -18.41 11.91 0.00
N TYR A 74 -17.46 12.10 0.91
CA TYR A 74 -16.97 13.44 1.26
C TYR A 74 -15.51 13.55 0.85
N ILE A 75 -15.20 14.63 0.15
CA ILE A 75 -13.84 14.91 -0.31
C ILE A 75 -13.50 16.33 0.12
N GLN A 76 -12.54 16.44 1.03
CA GLN A 76 -11.91 17.71 1.36
C GLN A 76 -10.74 17.91 0.41
N ASN A 77 -11.03 18.59 -0.67
CA ASN A 77 -10.06 18.91 -1.70
C ASN A 77 -9.16 20.08 -1.28
N LYS A 78 -7.96 20.11 -1.80
CA LYS A 78 -7.02 21.21 -1.62
C LYS A 78 -6.44 21.64 -2.96
N GLU A 79 -6.31 22.92 -3.15
CA GLU A 79 -5.75 23.51 -4.35
C GLU A 79 -4.59 24.41 -3.99
N LEU A 80 -3.50 24.24 -4.68
CA LEU A 80 -2.33 25.10 -4.71
C LEU A 80 -2.07 25.49 -6.16
N GLU A 81 -1.26 26.53 -6.37
CA GLU A 81 -0.92 27.02 -7.70
C GLU A 81 -0.42 25.91 -8.66
N ASP A 82 0.29 24.89 -8.11
CA ASP A 82 0.90 23.79 -8.87
C ASP A 82 0.27 22.41 -8.56
N LEU A 83 -0.79 22.36 -7.77
CA LEU A 83 -1.38 21.12 -7.30
C LEU A 83 -2.89 21.24 -7.26
N THR A 84 -3.58 20.49 -8.09
CA THR A 84 -5.02 20.41 -8.08
C THR A 84 -5.48 18.96 -8.07
N TYR A 85 -6.67 18.71 -7.56
CA TYR A 85 -7.32 17.43 -7.66
C TYR A 85 -8.58 17.54 -8.50
N LYS A 86 -8.64 16.77 -9.55
CA LYS A 86 -9.84 16.61 -10.36
C LYS A 86 -10.68 15.48 -9.78
N VAL A 87 -11.91 15.80 -9.41
CA VAL A 87 -12.89 14.82 -8.94
C VAL A 87 -13.97 14.69 -9.99
N GLU A 88 -14.15 13.50 -10.52
CA GLU A 88 -15.12 13.23 -11.61
C GLU A 88 -15.89 11.95 -11.33
N LYS A 89 -17.19 12.01 -11.62
CA LYS A 89 -18.03 10.83 -11.77
C LYS A 89 -18.22 10.57 -13.25
N ILE A 90 -17.72 9.42 -13.72
CA ILE A 90 -17.92 8.94 -15.09
C ILE A 90 -18.55 7.55 -14.99
N ASP A 91 -19.74 7.41 -15.53
CA ASP A 91 -20.52 6.18 -15.43
C ASP A 91 -20.69 5.73 -13.97
N ASP A 92 -20.17 4.56 -13.62
CA ASP A 92 -20.21 3.95 -12.30
C ASP A 92 -18.94 4.19 -11.46
N THR A 93 -18.06 5.05 -11.93
CA THR A 93 -16.75 5.29 -11.33
C THR A 93 -16.63 6.70 -10.76
N LEU A 94 -16.27 6.80 -9.49
CA LEU A 94 -15.81 8.05 -8.87
C LEU A 94 -14.30 8.10 -8.92
N SER A 95 -13.74 9.06 -9.64
CA SER A 95 -12.29 9.22 -9.82
C SER A 95 -11.79 10.48 -9.15
N ILE A 96 -10.69 10.36 -8.40
CA ILE A 96 -9.93 11.46 -7.84
C ILE A 96 -8.52 11.38 -8.41
N ILE A 97 -8.16 12.34 -9.22
CA ILE A 97 -6.89 12.36 -9.94
C ILE A 97 -6.14 13.63 -9.57
N GLN A 98 -4.94 13.46 -9.03
CA GLN A 98 -4.05 14.58 -8.83
C GLN A 98 -3.51 15.07 -10.17
N ASN A 99 -3.78 16.32 -10.50
CA ASN A 99 -3.19 17.01 -11.63
C ASN A 99 -2.02 17.87 -11.15
N ARG A 100 -0.90 17.71 -11.80
CA ARG A 100 0.27 18.54 -11.59
C ARG A 100 0.65 19.15 -12.92
N ASP A 101 0.75 20.48 -12.97
CA ASP A 101 1.25 21.14 -14.16
C ASP A 101 2.68 20.70 -14.45
N ASP A 102 2.96 20.45 -15.74
CA ASP A 102 4.13 19.77 -16.29
C ASP A 102 5.46 20.18 -15.65
N VAL A 103 5.88 19.46 -14.65
CA VAL A 103 7.30 19.43 -14.25
C VAL A 103 7.89 18.13 -14.78
N ASN A 104 8.64 18.25 -15.86
CA ASN A 104 9.37 17.16 -16.49
C ASN A 104 10.21 16.41 -15.42
N PRO A 105 9.85 15.15 -15.02
CA PRO A 105 10.38 14.52 -13.82
C PRO A 105 11.85 14.09 -13.95
N PHE A 106 12.39 14.08 -15.15
CA PHE A 106 13.68 13.44 -15.42
C PHE A 106 14.90 14.38 -15.39
N PHE A 107 14.77 15.71 -15.43
CA PHE A 107 15.92 16.59 -15.63
C PHE A 107 16.05 17.85 -14.75
N SER A 108 15.22 18.06 -13.75
CA SER A 108 15.43 19.21 -12.88
C SER A 108 15.65 18.82 -11.41
N LEU A 109 16.84 19.08 -10.90
CA LEU A 109 17.13 19.14 -9.46
C LEU A 109 16.18 20.13 -8.71
N ASN A 110 15.41 20.92 -9.42
CA ASN A 110 14.34 21.78 -8.90
C ASN A 110 13.11 21.00 -8.43
N TRP A 111 12.89 19.75 -8.87
CA TRP A 111 11.79 18.95 -8.40
C TRP A 111 11.82 18.72 -6.87
N ALA A 112 13.03 18.63 -6.29
CA ALA A 112 13.20 18.46 -4.83
C ALA A 112 12.95 19.76 -4.06
N LYS A 113 13.11 20.92 -4.71
CA LYS A 113 12.86 22.24 -4.08
C LYS A 113 11.40 22.68 -4.14
N ASN A 114 10.63 22.18 -5.10
CA ASN A 114 9.24 22.55 -5.33
C ASN A 114 8.24 21.47 -4.89
N LYS A 115 8.69 20.39 -4.24
CA LYS A 115 7.78 19.41 -3.63
C LYS A 115 7.22 19.95 -2.33
N VAL A 116 6.13 20.65 -2.44
CA VAL A 116 5.34 21.05 -1.29
C VAL A 116 4.47 19.86 -0.89
N PHE A 117 4.95 19.07 0.05
CA PHE A 117 4.06 18.26 0.84
C PHE A 117 3.33 19.21 1.77
N THR A 118 2.06 19.46 1.51
CA THR A 118 1.27 20.23 2.44
C THR A 118 1.03 19.39 3.69
N LYS A 119 1.10 20.00 4.87
CA LYS A 119 0.71 19.35 6.12
C LYS A 119 -0.77 18.98 6.13
N THR A 120 -1.57 19.64 5.31
CA THR A 120 -3.00 19.36 5.15
C THR A 120 -3.17 18.23 4.15
N PRO A 121 -3.61 17.04 4.58
CA PRO A 121 -3.84 15.93 3.65
C PRO A 121 -5.07 16.19 2.79
N LEU A 122 -5.15 15.54 1.62
CA LEU A 122 -6.42 15.27 0.97
C LEU A 122 -7.21 14.31 1.86
N ILE A 123 -8.41 14.68 2.26
CA ILE A 123 -9.28 13.82 3.07
C ILE A 123 -10.37 13.25 2.20
N ILE A 124 -10.48 11.93 2.19
CA ILE A 124 -11.50 11.18 1.46
C ILE A 124 -12.26 10.36 2.49
N LYS A 125 -13.58 10.58 2.59
CA LYS A 125 -14.44 9.77 3.43
C LYS A 125 -15.44 9.02 2.57
N VAL A 126 -15.53 7.72 2.83
CA VAL A 126 -16.40 6.80 2.08
C VAL A 126 -17.39 6.12 3.00
N PRO A 127 -18.59 5.78 2.51
CA PRO A 127 -19.54 4.99 3.28
C PRO A 127 -19.00 3.61 3.60
N SER A 128 -19.00 3.24 4.88
CA SER A 128 -18.56 1.91 5.34
C SER A 128 -19.48 0.77 4.88
N SER A 129 -20.71 1.09 4.49
CA SER A 129 -21.67 0.11 3.97
C SER A 129 -21.44 -0.26 2.50
N LEU A 130 -20.62 0.48 1.75
CA LEU A 130 -20.35 0.22 0.34
C LEU A 130 -19.22 -0.78 0.14
N GLU A 131 -19.44 -1.69 -0.79
CA GLU A 131 -18.42 -2.60 -1.30
C GLU A 131 -18.08 -2.21 -2.75
N LEU A 132 -17.01 -1.48 -2.92
CA LEU A 132 -16.58 -0.95 -4.21
C LEU A 132 -15.41 -1.77 -4.76
N ASP A 133 -15.18 -1.65 -6.06
CA ASP A 133 -13.90 -1.98 -6.66
C ASP A 133 -12.99 -0.76 -6.52
N TYR A 134 -11.84 -0.94 -5.87
CA TYR A 134 -10.86 0.13 -5.65
C TYR A 134 -9.66 -0.03 -6.56
N SER A 135 -9.27 1.07 -7.20
CA SER A 135 -7.99 1.20 -7.89
C SER A 135 -7.25 2.40 -7.31
N ILE A 136 -6.15 2.13 -6.58
CA ILE A 136 -5.35 3.16 -5.90
C ILE A 136 -3.93 3.12 -6.45
N GLN A 137 -3.57 4.16 -7.18
CA GLN A 137 -2.23 4.33 -7.76
C GLN A 137 -1.49 5.47 -7.06
N ILE A 138 -0.27 5.19 -6.62
CA ILE A 138 0.59 6.16 -5.95
C ILE A 138 1.94 6.19 -6.64
N ASN A 139 2.27 7.35 -7.22
CA ASN A 139 3.59 7.59 -7.78
C ASN A 139 4.58 8.10 -6.72
N GLY A 140 4.07 8.81 -5.70
CA GLY A 140 4.83 9.25 -4.54
C GLY A 140 3.92 9.73 -3.43
N GLY A 141 4.45 9.95 -2.22
CA GLY A 141 3.68 10.48 -1.09
C GLY A 141 3.33 9.46 -0.02
N ILE A 142 2.33 9.80 0.79
CA ILE A 142 1.91 8.99 1.93
C ILE A 142 0.39 8.85 1.89
N ILE A 143 -0.11 7.62 1.92
CA ILE A 143 -1.54 7.35 2.05
C ILE A 143 -1.80 6.57 3.33
N ASN A 144 -2.68 7.08 4.15
CA ASN A 144 -3.19 6.41 5.33
C ASN A 144 -4.66 6.05 5.12
N ILE A 145 -4.95 4.77 5.19
CA ILE A 145 -6.29 4.22 5.07
C ILE A 145 -6.65 3.57 6.42
N ASN A 146 -7.68 4.09 7.08
CA ASN A 146 -8.13 3.49 8.34
C ASN A 146 -8.79 2.14 8.08
N GLN A 147 -9.75 2.11 7.17
CA GLN A 147 -10.46 0.89 6.78
C GLN A 147 -10.83 0.97 5.31
N ILE A 148 -10.73 -0.17 4.62
CA ILE A 148 -11.21 -0.32 3.24
C ILE A 148 -11.92 -1.66 3.07
N LYS A 149 -13.12 -1.62 2.49
CA LYS A 149 -13.92 -2.80 2.19
C LYS A 149 -14.33 -2.79 0.73
N GLY A 150 -14.00 -3.85 -0.01
CA GLY A 150 -14.29 -3.91 -1.44
C GLY A 150 -14.36 -5.33 -1.96
N LYS A 151 -14.82 -5.46 -3.21
CA LYS A 151 -14.73 -6.75 -3.93
C LYS A 151 -13.31 -6.95 -4.44
N ASN A 152 -12.85 -6.05 -5.27
CA ASN A 152 -11.50 -6.03 -5.79
C ASN A 152 -10.78 -4.77 -5.28
N ILE A 153 -9.60 -4.94 -4.75
CA ILE A 153 -8.75 -3.83 -4.28
C ILE A 153 -7.40 -3.96 -4.97
N ASP A 154 -7.12 -3.03 -5.88
CA ASP A 154 -5.88 -2.94 -6.61
C ASP A 154 -5.05 -1.76 -6.07
N LEU A 155 -3.85 -2.06 -5.57
CA LEU A 155 -2.90 -1.10 -5.03
C LEU A 155 -1.62 -1.12 -5.87
N ASP A 156 -1.29 -0.01 -6.53
CA ASP A 156 -0.06 0.17 -7.31
C ASP A 156 0.78 1.30 -6.71
N VAL A 157 1.92 0.93 -6.13
CA VAL A 157 2.82 1.85 -5.44
C VAL A 157 4.13 1.93 -6.19
N ASN A 158 4.35 3.03 -6.92
CA ASN A 158 5.61 3.26 -7.62
C ASN A 158 6.70 3.73 -6.66
N ALA A 159 6.42 4.77 -5.85
CA ALA A 159 7.29 5.21 -4.76
C ALA A 159 6.44 5.89 -3.69
N GLY A 160 6.70 5.66 -2.44
CA GLY A 160 5.92 6.25 -1.36
C GLY A 160 5.60 5.27 -0.24
N THR A 161 4.62 5.62 0.55
CA THR A 161 4.18 4.78 1.67
C THR A 161 2.67 4.65 1.67
N ILE A 162 2.18 3.41 1.79
CA ILE A 162 0.78 3.13 2.12
C ILE A 162 0.73 2.44 3.48
N SER A 163 -0.16 2.90 4.34
CA SER A 163 -0.55 2.21 5.56
C SER A 163 -2.06 1.96 5.56
N ILE A 164 -2.47 0.71 5.73
CA ILE A 164 -3.88 0.30 5.83
C ILE A 164 -4.05 -0.47 7.14
N ASN A 165 -4.96 -0.03 7.99
CA ASN A 165 -5.19 -0.63 9.30
C ASN A 165 -6.19 -1.80 9.25
N GLU A 166 -7.20 -1.72 8.40
CA GLU A 166 -8.17 -2.80 8.18
C GLU A 166 -8.49 -2.93 6.69
N LEU A 167 -8.43 -4.16 6.17
CA LEU A 167 -8.78 -4.46 4.79
C LEU A 167 -9.64 -5.70 4.70
N SER A 168 -10.78 -5.58 4.01
CA SER A 168 -11.64 -6.71 3.67
C SER A 168 -11.95 -6.73 2.19
N SER A 169 -11.66 -7.85 1.50
CA SER A 169 -11.91 -7.97 0.06
C SER A 169 -12.17 -9.41 -0.37
N SER A 170 -12.72 -9.59 -1.57
CA SER A 170 -12.67 -10.87 -2.26
C SER A 170 -11.29 -11.07 -2.89
N LYS A 171 -10.74 -10.01 -3.48
CA LYS A 171 -9.40 -10.04 -4.08
C LYS A 171 -8.60 -8.79 -3.71
N LEU A 172 -7.37 -9.00 -3.28
CA LEU A 172 -6.35 -7.97 -3.09
C LEU A 172 -5.22 -8.20 -4.09
N SER A 173 -4.97 -7.22 -4.93
CA SER A 173 -3.82 -7.18 -5.84
C SER A 173 -2.92 -6.01 -5.47
N LEU A 174 -1.63 -6.29 -5.28
CA LEU A 174 -0.69 -5.30 -4.81
C LEU A 174 0.61 -5.37 -5.60
N ILE A 175 1.03 -4.22 -6.13
CA ILE A 175 2.32 -4.03 -6.78
C ILE A 175 3.08 -2.94 -6.05
N LEU A 176 4.25 -3.29 -5.51
CA LEU A 176 5.18 -2.36 -4.90
C LEU A 176 6.46 -2.28 -5.73
N ASN A 177 6.63 -1.19 -6.47
CA ASN A 177 7.83 -0.98 -7.28
C ASN A 177 8.99 -0.48 -6.43
N ALA A 178 8.74 0.55 -5.60
CA ALA A 178 9.67 1.05 -4.59
C ALA A 178 8.90 1.73 -3.45
N GLY A 179 9.46 1.78 -2.25
CA GLY A 179 8.82 2.41 -1.11
C GLY A 179 8.45 1.44 0.00
N ALA A 180 7.38 1.75 0.73
CA ALA A 180 6.94 0.94 1.85
C ALA A 180 5.42 0.72 1.86
N LEU A 181 5.01 -0.47 2.25
CA LEU A 181 3.63 -0.85 2.43
C LEU A 181 3.47 -1.55 3.78
N GLU A 182 2.50 -1.10 4.57
CA GLU A 182 2.10 -1.74 5.80
C GLU A 182 0.59 -2.00 5.78
N LEU A 183 0.22 -3.28 5.82
CA LEU A 183 -1.16 -3.72 5.90
C LEU A 183 -1.34 -4.51 7.20
N ASP A 184 -2.37 -4.16 7.96
CA ASP A 184 -2.74 -4.86 9.18
C ASP A 184 -4.22 -5.28 9.13
N ASN A 185 -4.56 -6.37 9.82
CA ASN A 185 -5.92 -6.92 9.89
C ASN A 185 -6.57 -7.13 8.50
N ILE A 186 -5.98 -8.03 7.72
CA ILE A 186 -6.39 -8.31 6.34
C ILE A 186 -7.28 -9.56 6.30
N VAL A 187 -8.46 -9.42 5.73
CA VAL A 187 -9.33 -10.55 5.37
C VAL A 187 -9.59 -10.51 3.88
N SER A 188 -9.11 -11.51 3.15
CA SER A 188 -9.33 -11.60 1.70
C SER A 188 -9.41 -13.05 1.24
N SER A 189 -10.20 -13.32 0.19
CA SER A 189 -10.19 -14.67 -0.40
C SER A 189 -8.89 -14.91 -1.14
N ASP A 190 -8.48 -13.96 -1.99
CA ASP A 190 -7.29 -14.08 -2.82
C ASP A 190 -6.37 -12.87 -2.60
N ILE A 191 -5.09 -13.13 -2.39
CA ILE A 191 -4.05 -12.12 -2.21
C ILE A 191 -2.93 -12.36 -3.22
N ASP A 192 -2.65 -11.36 -4.06
CA ASP A 192 -1.51 -11.35 -5.01
C ASP A 192 -0.62 -10.13 -4.69
N VAL A 193 0.62 -10.39 -4.31
CA VAL A 193 1.60 -9.36 -3.92
C VAL A 193 2.86 -9.48 -4.74
N LYS A 194 3.23 -8.40 -5.41
CA LYS A 194 4.50 -8.27 -6.14
C LYS A 194 5.35 -7.15 -5.56
N VAL A 195 6.52 -7.51 -5.07
CA VAL A 195 7.51 -6.57 -4.52
C VAL A 195 8.72 -6.54 -5.45
N ASN A 196 8.85 -5.51 -6.26
CA ASN A 196 9.99 -5.35 -7.15
C ASN A 196 11.21 -4.81 -6.38
N ALA A 197 11.03 -3.73 -5.63
CA ALA A 197 11.99 -3.20 -4.67
C ALA A 197 11.23 -2.48 -3.54
N GLY A 198 11.82 -2.39 -2.36
CA GLY A 198 11.16 -1.77 -1.21
C GLY A 198 10.78 -2.77 -0.13
N ALA A 199 9.85 -2.39 0.74
CA ALA A 199 9.44 -3.21 1.86
C ALA A 199 7.92 -3.32 1.96
N ALA A 200 7.41 -4.55 2.01
CA ALA A 200 6.00 -4.84 2.28
C ALA A 200 5.85 -5.61 3.59
N THR A 201 4.89 -5.24 4.39
CA THR A 201 4.53 -5.93 5.63
C THR A 201 3.03 -6.18 5.65
N LEU A 202 2.65 -7.45 5.75
CA LEU A 202 1.28 -7.91 5.87
C LEU A 202 1.15 -8.63 7.20
N LYS A 203 0.33 -8.09 8.10
CA LYS A 203 0.11 -8.64 9.45
C LYS A 203 -1.34 -9.05 9.64
N ASN A 204 -1.56 -9.99 10.54
CA ASN A 204 -2.91 -10.45 10.92
C ASN A 204 -3.76 -10.82 9.69
N VAL A 205 -3.17 -11.62 8.79
CA VAL A 205 -3.80 -11.99 7.52
C VAL A 205 -4.63 -13.26 7.68
N SER A 206 -5.84 -13.24 7.13
CA SER A 206 -6.66 -14.43 6.91
C SER A 206 -7.06 -14.48 5.44
N ALA A 207 -6.55 -15.49 4.72
CA ALA A 207 -6.79 -15.63 3.28
C ALA A 207 -6.99 -17.08 2.87
N SER A 208 -7.73 -17.30 1.78
CA SER A 208 -7.83 -18.62 1.16
C SER A 208 -6.62 -18.91 0.30
N THR A 209 -6.26 -17.99 -0.58
CA THR A 209 -5.06 -18.12 -1.41
C THR A 209 -4.15 -16.90 -1.26
N VAL A 210 -2.84 -17.16 -1.28
CA VAL A 210 -1.80 -16.12 -1.17
C VAL A 210 -0.70 -16.41 -2.16
N ASP A 211 -0.46 -15.48 -3.07
CA ASP A 211 0.65 -15.48 -4.01
C ASP A 211 1.56 -14.28 -3.73
N ILE A 212 2.82 -14.51 -3.36
CA ILE A 212 3.80 -13.45 -3.08
C ILE A 212 5.05 -13.67 -3.92
N ASP A 213 5.40 -12.67 -4.73
CA ASP A 213 6.60 -12.64 -5.54
C ASP A 213 7.50 -11.45 -5.15
N VAL A 214 8.72 -11.76 -4.73
CA VAL A 214 9.73 -10.76 -4.32
C VAL A 214 10.90 -10.80 -5.28
N SER A 215 11.06 -9.77 -6.11
CA SER A 215 12.18 -9.66 -7.04
C SER A 215 13.46 -9.19 -6.35
N ALA A 216 13.44 -8.01 -5.70
CA ALA A 216 14.62 -7.43 -5.02
C ALA A 216 14.20 -6.51 -3.87
N GLY A 217 13.57 -7.01 -2.87
CA GLY A 217 13.09 -6.20 -1.75
C GLY A 217 12.95 -7.04 -0.49
N ALA A 218 12.08 -6.59 0.39
CA ALA A 218 11.71 -7.34 1.58
C ALA A 218 10.20 -7.46 1.69
N CYS A 219 9.72 -8.66 1.99
CA CYS A 219 8.32 -8.88 2.31
C CYS A 219 8.21 -9.70 3.61
N SER A 220 7.30 -9.29 4.47
CA SER A 220 6.92 -10.04 5.67
C SER A 220 5.42 -10.34 5.62
N TYR A 221 5.08 -11.59 5.78
CA TYR A 221 3.72 -12.09 5.88
C TYR A 221 3.51 -12.75 7.24
N GLU A 222 2.45 -12.41 7.93
CA GLU A 222 2.02 -13.05 9.17
C GLU A 222 0.53 -13.32 9.13
N GLY A 223 0.11 -14.59 9.19
CA GLY A 223 -1.31 -14.94 9.15
C GLY A 223 -1.61 -16.39 8.84
N ILE A 224 -2.84 -16.64 8.44
CA ILE A 224 -3.42 -17.95 8.12
C ILE A 224 -3.66 -18.05 6.61
N ILE A 225 -3.34 -19.20 6.03
CA ILE A 225 -3.64 -19.56 4.65
C ILE A 225 -4.49 -20.81 4.65
N GLN A 226 -5.73 -20.70 4.19
CA GLN A 226 -6.72 -21.78 4.33
C GLN A 226 -6.61 -22.85 3.22
N SER A 227 -6.05 -22.52 2.05
CA SER A 227 -6.00 -23.43 0.90
C SER A 227 -4.63 -23.50 0.27
N ARG A 228 -4.12 -22.38 -0.27
CA ARG A 228 -2.86 -22.38 -1.02
C ARG A 228 -2.04 -21.12 -0.80
N GLY A 229 -0.74 -21.29 -0.59
CA GLY A 229 0.25 -20.22 -0.60
C GLY A 229 1.37 -20.53 -1.59
N ASN A 230 1.67 -19.60 -2.49
CA ASN A 230 2.82 -19.65 -3.37
C ASN A 230 3.74 -18.47 -3.05
N PHE A 231 4.99 -18.78 -2.76
CA PHE A 231 5.97 -17.79 -2.34
C PHE A 231 7.22 -17.89 -3.19
N SER A 232 7.54 -16.84 -3.89
CA SER A 232 8.68 -16.76 -4.79
C SER A 232 9.62 -15.63 -4.39
N ILE A 233 10.91 -15.89 -4.44
CA ILE A 233 11.93 -14.88 -4.23
C ILE A 233 13.08 -15.04 -5.22
N THR A 234 13.39 -13.98 -5.94
CA THR A 234 14.54 -13.92 -6.85
C THR A 234 15.78 -13.41 -6.12
N ALA A 235 15.68 -12.24 -5.45
CA ALA A 235 16.71 -11.68 -4.58
C ALA A 235 16.04 -10.87 -3.47
N GLY A 236 16.66 -10.72 -2.30
CA GLY A 236 16.08 -9.98 -1.19
C GLY A 236 15.68 -10.86 -0.01
N ALA A 237 14.60 -10.55 0.68
CA ALA A 237 14.16 -11.28 1.86
C ALA A 237 12.62 -11.49 1.87
N LEU A 238 12.20 -12.70 2.16
CA LEU A 238 10.81 -13.07 2.38
C LEU A 238 10.68 -13.86 3.68
N ALA A 239 9.96 -13.31 4.63
CA ALA A 239 9.65 -13.95 5.91
C ALA A 239 8.15 -14.26 5.98
N ILE A 240 7.82 -15.51 6.28
CA ILE A 240 6.44 -16.00 6.38
C ILE A 240 6.24 -16.56 7.78
N THR A 241 5.26 -16.06 8.49
CA THR A 241 4.84 -16.58 9.78
C THR A 241 3.40 -17.09 9.69
N LEU A 242 3.24 -18.40 9.77
CA LEU A 242 1.93 -19.05 9.78
C LEU A 242 1.46 -19.19 11.23
N THR A 243 0.26 -18.67 11.53
CA THR A 243 -0.17 -18.42 12.92
C THR A 243 -1.18 -19.44 13.46
N ASP A 244 -1.47 -20.50 12.73
CA ASP A 244 -2.44 -21.52 13.11
C ASP A 244 -1.85 -22.94 13.26
N GLY A 245 -0.54 -23.03 13.42
CA GLY A 245 0.18 -24.28 13.67
C GLY A 245 0.69 -24.99 12.42
N ARG A 246 1.80 -25.70 12.58
CA ARG A 246 2.49 -26.41 11.47
C ARG A 246 1.68 -27.53 10.86
N GLU A 247 0.84 -28.18 11.67
CA GLU A 247 0.01 -29.33 11.30
C GLU A 247 -1.03 -29.02 10.20
N ASN A 248 -1.42 -27.76 10.04
CA ASN A 248 -2.38 -27.32 9.04
C ASN A 248 -1.79 -27.25 7.63
N TYR A 249 -0.46 -27.36 7.48
CA TYR A 249 0.23 -27.10 6.23
C TYR A 249 1.00 -28.30 5.67
N THR A 250 0.92 -28.45 4.35
CA THR A 250 1.84 -29.26 3.55
C THR A 250 2.76 -28.33 2.77
N VAL A 251 4.03 -28.29 3.11
CA VAL A 251 5.02 -27.37 2.53
C VAL A 251 5.95 -28.12 1.58
N ASN A 252 5.96 -27.74 0.30
CA ASN A 252 6.73 -28.38 -0.76
C ASN A 252 6.57 -29.92 -0.77
N GLY A 253 5.35 -30.40 -0.55
CA GLY A 253 5.03 -31.82 -0.46
C GLY A 253 5.34 -32.48 0.88
N ASN A 254 5.87 -31.75 1.88
CA ASN A 254 6.19 -32.28 3.19
C ASN A 254 5.13 -31.83 4.24
N GLY A 255 4.51 -32.78 4.91
CA GLY A 255 3.46 -32.56 5.88
C GLY A 255 2.15 -33.25 5.49
N SER A 256 1.14 -33.11 6.31
CA SER A 256 -0.19 -33.74 6.14
C SER A 256 -1.35 -32.73 6.25
N GLY A 257 -1.04 -31.44 6.36
CA GLY A 257 -2.04 -30.39 6.43
C GLY A 257 -2.75 -30.19 5.10
N SER A 258 -3.98 -29.66 5.16
CA SER A 258 -4.82 -29.43 4.00
C SER A 258 -4.38 -28.24 3.15
N SER A 259 -3.74 -27.24 3.75
CA SER A 259 -3.25 -26.04 3.06
C SER A 259 -1.91 -26.29 2.40
N LEU A 260 -1.83 -26.04 1.10
CA LEU A 260 -0.64 -26.31 0.30
C LEU A 260 0.24 -25.08 0.20
N ILE A 261 1.46 -25.16 0.67
CA ILE A 261 2.46 -24.10 0.57
C ILE A 261 3.55 -24.51 -0.40
N THR A 262 3.75 -23.72 -1.42
CA THR A 262 4.83 -23.89 -2.39
C THR A 262 5.81 -22.73 -2.30
N THR A 263 7.10 -23.03 -2.30
CA THR A 263 8.13 -22.00 -2.24
C THR A 263 9.15 -22.19 -3.35
N SER A 264 9.59 -21.09 -3.95
CA SER A 264 10.70 -21.06 -4.89
C SER A 264 11.68 -19.95 -4.52
N LYS A 265 12.98 -20.25 -4.70
CA LYS A 265 14.05 -19.34 -4.33
C LYS A 265 15.20 -19.45 -5.31
N SER A 266 15.57 -18.34 -5.96
CA SER A 266 16.77 -18.26 -6.79
C SER A 266 17.97 -17.76 -5.99
N ALA A 267 17.83 -16.61 -5.33
CA ALA A 267 18.80 -16.03 -4.42
C ALA A 267 18.08 -15.36 -3.25
N GLY A 268 18.79 -14.77 -2.30
CA GLY A 268 18.18 -14.09 -1.17
C GLY A 268 17.81 -15.02 0.00
N SER A 269 16.92 -14.56 0.88
CA SER A 269 16.47 -15.29 2.08
C SER A 269 14.98 -15.56 2.02
N LEU A 270 14.59 -16.82 2.22
CA LEU A 270 13.20 -17.23 2.41
C LEU A 270 13.13 -18.04 3.69
N GLU A 271 12.27 -17.64 4.60
CA GLU A 271 12.07 -18.29 5.90
C GLU A 271 10.58 -18.49 6.15
N ILE A 272 10.21 -19.68 6.66
CA ILE A 272 8.86 -19.98 7.12
C ILE A 272 8.95 -20.35 8.60
N THR A 273 8.15 -19.68 9.40
CA THR A 273 8.00 -19.93 10.83
C THR A 273 6.54 -20.23 11.17
N TYR A 274 6.30 -20.83 12.31
CA TYR A 274 4.98 -21.23 12.80
C TYR A 274 4.81 -20.72 14.23
N LYS A 275 3.64 -20.22 14.55
CA LYS A 275 3.22 -19.82 15.90
C LYS A 275 2.16 -20.77 16.44
#